data_459c116ffc0383cb275ff22ce1daed35
#
_entry.id   459c116ffc0383cb275ff22ce1daed35
#
_cell.length_a   1.000
_cell.length_b   1.000
_cell.length_c   1.000
_cell.angle_alpha   90.00
_cell.angle_beta   90.00
_cell.angle_gamma   90.00
#
_symmetry.space_group_name_H-M   'P 1'
#
loop_
_entity.id
_entity.type
_entity.pdbx_description
1 polymer ?
#
loop_
_entity_poly.entity_id
_entity_poly.type
_entity_poly.pdbx_seq_one_letter_code
_entity_poly.pdbx_strand_id
1 'polypeptide(L)'
;MTRTPQTVHSMVKSVLWRVPSSGTKTEVFLTFDDGPHPQLTPWVIEQLKEHGDLKATFFCVGNQAAKHPEIIKNLRNAGHEVANHSQGHESGWSTSNKSYLRSYLECEEELGVTSRFRPPYGRITPNQARALSTRTQVVMWDVLSGDFDRSRSGGDCLKSLQKLTRPGSIVVFHDSEKAAPRLLYALPEYLKWLKKEGYTVQALPEKTEISQSTKWSGGHSSQAKVG
;
A
#
# COMPACT_ATOMS: atom_id res chain seq x y z
N MET A 1 7.45 6.14 15.62
CA MET A 1 6.99 5.24 14.55
C MET A 1 8.16 4.49 14.00
N THR A 2 8.03 3.23 13.84
CA THR A 2 9.11 2.33 13.44
C THR A 2 8.78 1.74 12.08
N ARG A 3 9.79 1.62 11.23
CA ARG A 3 9.74 0.75 10.06
C ARG A 3 9.41 -0.67 10.52
N THR A 4 8.62 -1.40 9.75
CA THR A 4 8.34 -2.81 10.05
C THR A 4 9.67 -3.60 10.10
N PRO A 5 9.98 -4.32 11.18
CA PRO A 5 11.23 -5.07 11.29
C PRO A 5 11.39 -6.12 10.18
N GLN A 6 12.59 -6.24 9.62
CA GLN A 6 12.86 -7.20 8.54
C GLN A 6 12.59 -8.67 8.93
N THR A 7 12.70 -8.99 10.21
CA THR A 7 12.38 -10.32 10.74
C THR A 7 10.93 -10.71 10.55
N VAL A 8 10.00 -9.74 10.53
CA VAL A 8 8.57 -9.99 10.25
C VAL A 8 8.34 -10.27 8.77
N HIS A 9 9.13 -9.66 7.88
CA HIS A 9 9.04 -9.86 6.42
C HIS A 9 9.35 -11.30 5.99
N SER A 10 10.23 -12.00 6.71
CA SER A 10 10.66 -13.36 6.36
C SER A 10 9.66 -14.45 6.77
N MET A 11 8.76 -14.16 7.72
CA MET A 11 7.84 -15.16 8.28
C MET A 11 6.66 -15.50 7.37
N VAL A 12 6.30 -14.63 6.41
CA VAL A 12 5.18 -14.87 5.48
C VAL A 12 5.62 -14.49 4.06
N LYS A 13 6.21 -15.44 3.36
CA LYS A 13 6.76 -15.26 1.98
C LYS A 13 5.72 -14.80 0.94
N SER A 14 4.43 -14.92 1.21
CA SER A 14 3.34 -14.53 0.31
C SER A 14 2.85 -13.09 0.50
N VAL A 15 3.44 -12.32 1.43
CA VAL A 15 3.03 -10.94 1.76
C VAL A 15 4.05 -9.95 1.22
N LEU A 16 3.58 -8.94 0.49
CA LEU A 16 4.42 -7.86 -0.02
C LEU A 16 4.54 -6.75 1.03
N TRP A 17 5.76 -6.51 1.51
CA TRP A 17 6.08 -5.45 2.48
C TRP A 17 6.80 -4.26 1.83
N ARG A 18 7.58 -4.53 0.82
CA ARG A 18 8.36 -3.58 0.05
C ARG A 18 8.60 -4.15 -1.34
N VAL A 19 8.60 -3.32 -2.35
CA VAL A 19 8.97 -3.74 -3.70
C VAL A 19 10.49 -3.86 -3.79
N PRO A 20 11.04 -4.97 -4.28
CA PRO A 20 12.48 -5.09 -4.50
C PRO A 20 12.96 -4.01 -5.47
N SER A 21 14.02 -3.30 -5.10
CA SER A 21 14.65 -2.30 -5.97
C SER A 21 15.88 -2.88 -6.65
N SER A 22 16.01 -2.67 -7.95
CA SER A 22 17.16 -3.12 -8.77
C SER A 22 18.39 -2.22 -8.66
N GLY A 23 18.57 -1.51 -7.56
CA GLY A 23 19.76 -0.71 -7.24
C GLY A 23 19.87 0.65 -7.95
N THR A 24 19.35 0.80 -9.16
CA THR A 24 19.37 2.06 -9.94
C THR A 24 18.04 2.81 -9.91
N LYS A 25 16.94 2.14 -9.52
CA LYS A 25 15.60 2.75 -9.48
C LYS A 25 15.30 3.33 -8.12
N THR A 26 14.89 4.60 -8.10
CA THR A 26 14.47 5.36 -6.93
C THR A 26 12.93 5.37 -6.77
N GLU A 27 12.26 4.26 -7.10
CA GLU A 27 10.81 4.16 -7.06
C GLU A 27 10.26 4.09 -5.63
N VAL A 28 9.17 4.79 -5.39
CA VAL A 28 8.37 4.76 -4.16
C VAL A 28 6.91 4.54 -4.54
N PHE A 29 6.22 3.72 -3.79
CA PHE A 29 4.85 3.31 -4.06
C PHE A 29 3.93 3.91 -3.01
N LEU A 30 3.17 4.96 -3.40
CA LEU A 30 2.20 5.57 -2.52
C LEU A 30 0.92 4.75 -2.50
N THR A 31 0.41 4.53 -1.29
CA THR A 31 -0.84 3.81 -1.08
C THR A 31 -1.73 4.56 -0.11
N PHE A 32 -3.05 4.51 -0.35
CA PHE A 32 -4.07 5.18 0.45
C PHE A 32 -5.07 4.15 0.93
N ASP A 33 -5.36 4.13 2.24
CA ASP A 33 -6.27 3.20 2.88
C ASP A 33 -7.52 3.92 3.40
N ASP A 34 -8.60 3.19 3.66
CA ASP A 34 -9.88 3.60 4.26
C ASP A 34 -10.90 4.25 3.31
N GLY A 35 -10.47 4.83 2.19
CA GLY A 35 -11.34 5.46 1.20
C GLY A 35 -12.31 4.49 0.48
N PRO A 36 -13.11 5.00 -0.48
CA PRO A 36 -13.16 6.39 -0.93
C PRO A 36 -13.89 7.32 0.04
N HIS A 37 -13.36 8.50 0.24
CA HIS A 37 -13.99 9.58 0.99
C HIS A 37 -14.42 10.71 0.03
N PRO A 38 -15.65 11.26 0.13
CA PRO A 38 -16.21 12.15 -0.89
C PRO A 38 -15.42 13.43 -1.17
N GLN A 39 -14.67 13.95 -0.20
CA GLN A 39 -13.83 15.14 -0.37
C GLN A 39 -12.33 14.79 -0.46
N LEU A 40 -11.86 13.85 0.36
CA LEU A 40 -10.42 13.62 0.49
C LEU A 40 -9.85 12.80 -0.68
N THR A 41 -10.57 11.78 -1.14
CA THR A 41 -10.07 10.96 -2.27
C THR A 41 -9.94 11.78 -3.56
N PRO A 42 -10.94 12.62 -3.97
CA PRO A 42 -10.76 13.53 -5.10
C PRO A 42 -9.62 14.53 -4.90
N TRP A 43 -9.45 15.06 -3.69
CA TRP A 43 -8.33 15.96 -3.38
C TRP A 43 -6.97 15.26 -3.51
N VAL A 44 -6.85 14.01 -3.05
CA VAL A 44 -5.61 13.21 -3.25
C VAL A 44 -5.31 13.00 -4.73
N ILE A 45 -6.33 12.66 -5.55
CA ILE A 45 -6.17 12.53 -7.01
C ILE A 45 -5.60 13.82 -7.61
N GLU A 46 -6.15 14.98 -7.21
CA GLU A 46 -5.68 16.28 -7.72
C GLU A 46 -4.24 16.57 -7.26
N GLN A 47 -3.89 16.28 -6.00
CA GLN A 47 -2.50 16.44 -5.53
C GLN A 47 -1.51 15.57 -6.33
N LEU A 48 -1.86 14.33 -6.62
CA LEU A 48 -1.02 13.44 -7.42
C LEU A 48 -0.86 13.95 -8.86
N LYS A 49 -1.92 14.50 -9.44
CA LYS A 49 -1.92 15.10 -10.78
C LYS A 49 -1.06 16.36 -10.85
N GLU A 50 -1.24 17.30 -9.92
CA GLU A 50 -0.48 18.57 -9.84
C GLU A 50 1.04 18.35 -9.68
N HIS A 51 1.44 17.27 -8.99
CA HIS A 51 2.84 16.96 -8.74
C HIS A 51 3.52 16.13 -9.84
N GLY A 52 2.87 15.95 -11.00
CA GLY A 52 3.47 15.25 -12.15
C GLY A 52 2.67 14.04 -12.66
N ASP A 53 1.37 14.07 -12.47
CA ASP A 53 0.45 12.99 -12.88
C ASP A 53 0.84 11.62 -12.31
N LEU A 54 1.25 11.65 -11.03
CA LEU A 54 1.72 10.49 -10.29
C LEU A 54 0.61 9.44 -10.12
N LYS A 55 0.97 8.16 -10.15
CA LYS A 55 0.01 7.07 -9.95
C LYS A 55 0.22 6.42 -8.59
N ALA A 56 -0.88 5.97 -7.97
CA ALA A 56 -0.90 5.36 -6.65
C ALA A 56 -1.87 4.17 -6.59
N THR A 57 -1.81 3.41 -5.49
CA THR A 57 -2.75 2.31 -5.22
C THR A 57 -3.66 2.69 -4.06
N PHE A 58 -4.98 2.57 -4.25
CA PHE A 58 -6.00 2.87 -3.25
C PHE A 58 -6.62 1.58 -2.74
N PHE A 59 -6.43 1.27 -1.46
CA PHE A 59 -7.06 0.15 -0.77
C PHE A 59 -8.40 0.60 -0.22
N CYS A 60 -9.46 0.34 -0.98
CA CYS A 60 -10.79 0.86 -0.72
C CYS A 60 -11.62 -0.08 0.14
N VAL A 61 -12.35 0.49 1.10
CA VAL A 61 -13.34 -0.21 1.94
C VAL A 61 -14.64 -0.35 1.15
N GLY A 62 -15.18 -1.57 1.02
CA GLY A 62 -16.35 -1.87 0.22
C GLY A 62 -17.57 -1.03 0.59
N ASN A 63 -17.85 -0.86 1.90
CA ASN A 63 -18.94 0.00 2.37
C ASN A 63 -18.81 1.48 1.94
N GLN A 64 -17.61 1.98 1.72
CA GLN A 64 -17.38 3.32 1.20
C GLN A 64 -17.49 3.34 -0.33
N ALA A 65 -16.99 2.29 -0.99
CA ALA A 65 -17.12 2.15 -2.44
C ALA A 65 -18.59 2.08 -2.88
N ALA A 66 -19.41 1.32 -2.16
CA ALA A 66 -20.85 1.24 -2.40
C ALA A 66 -21.58 2.60 -2.29
N LYS A 67 -21.10 3.48 -1.39
CA LYS A 67 -21.66 4.85 -1.24
C LYS A 67 -21.16 5.84 -2.29
N HIS A 68 -19.99 5.59 -2.86
CA HIS A 68 -19.27 6.52 -3.74
C HIS A 68 -18.71 5.82 -4.99
N PRO A 69 -19.55 5.10 -5.78
CA PRO A 69 -19.08 4.35 -6.95
C PRO A 69 -18.47 5.26 -8.02
N GLU A 70 -18.90 6.52 -8.09
CA GLU A 70 -18.34 7.52 -8.99
C GLU A 70 -16.87 7.83 -8.69
N ILE A 71 -16.46 7.79 -7.40
CA ILE A 71 -15.06 8.03 -7.02
C ILE A 71 -14.21 6.83 -7.42
N ILE A 72 -14.69 5.60 -7.25
CA ILE A 72 -14.01 4.40 -7.74
C ILE A 72 -13.75 4.47 -9.25
N LYS A 73 -14.78 4.92 -10.03
CA LYS A 73 -14.62 5.15 -11.46
C LYS A 73 -13.58 6.24 -11.77
N ASN A 74 -13.60 7.34 -11.01
CA ASN A 74 -12.63 8.43 -11.18
C ASN A 74 -11.19 8.00 -10.87
N LEU A 75 -10.98 7.21 -9.82
CA LEU A 75 -9.67 6.61 -9.51
C LEU A 75 -9.12 5.81 -10.69
N ARG A 76 -9.93 4.93 -11.27
CA ARG A 76 -9.55 4.11 -12.43
C ARG A 76 -9.29 4.95 -13.67
N ASN A 77 -10.17 5.92 -13.97
CA ASN A 77 -10.03 6.82 -15.11
C ASN A 77 -8.75 7.68 -15.01
N ALA A 78 -8.33 8.03 -13.78
CA ALA A 78 -7.08 8.74 -13.52
C ALA A 78 -5.84 7.80 -13.56
N GLY A 79 -6.02 6.50 -13.84
CA GLY A 79 -4.92 5.52 -13.94
C GLY A 79 -4.37 5.05 -12.59
N HIS A 80 -5.11 5.27 -11.49
CA HIS A 80 -4.76 4.69 -10.20
C HIS A 80 -5.24 3.25 -10.10
N GLU A 81 -4.52 2.45 -9.31
CA GLU A 81 -4.96 1.11 -8.95
C GLU A 81 -5.98 1.17 -7.81
N VAL A 82 -7.08 0.44 -7.96
CA VAL A 82 -8.07 0.21 -6.91
C VAL A 82 -7.89 -1.21 -6.39
N ALA A 83 -7.70 -1.34 -5.08
CA ALA A 83 -7.43 -2.59 -4.37
C ALA A 83 -8.39 -2.76 -3.18
N ASN A 84 -8.48 -3.97 -2.66
CA ASN A 84 -9.45 -4.37 -1.65
C ASN A 84 -8.94 -4.09 -0.22
N HIS A 85 -9.78 -3.45 0.62
CA HIS A 85 -9.52 -3.21 2.05
C HIS A 85 -10.61 -3.79 2.97
N SER A 86 -11.23 -4.91 2.59
CA SER A 86 -12.40 -5.56 3.18
C SER A 86 -13.70 -4.75 3.03
N GLN A 87 -14.85 -5.39 3.32
CA GLN A 87 -16.16 -4.73 3.19
C GLN A 87 -16.38 -3.67 4.26
N GLY A 88 -16.13 -3.99 5.52
CA GLY A 88 -16.43 -3.13 6.66
C GLY A 88 -15.22 -2.75 7.50
N HIS A 89 -13.99 -2.92 6.98
CA HIS A 89 -12.74 -2.61 7.67
C HIS A 89 -12.52 -3.45 8.95
N GLU A 90 -12.81 -4.76 8.87
CA GLU A 90 -12.71 -5.68 10.00
C GLU A 90 -11.26 -6.08 10.30
N SER A 91 -10.95 -6.19 11.60
CA SER A 91 -9.66 -6.73 12.05
C SER A 91 -9.66 -8.26 11.94
N GLY A 92 -8.72 -8.84 11.20
CA GLY A 92 -8.60 -10.29 11.08
C GLY A 92 -8.34 -11.00 12.40
N TRP A 93 -7.78 -10.32 13.41
CA TRP A 93 -7.51 -10.93 14.72
C TRP A 93 -8.77 -11.12 15.58
N SER A 94 -9.80 -10.31 15.38
CA SER A 94 -11.07 -10.37 16.13
C SER A 94 -12.24 -10.90 15.32
N THR A 95 -12.00 -11.26 14.04
CA THR A 95 -13.03 -11.74 13.12
C THR A 95 -12.78 -13.21 12.78
N SER A 96 -13.84 -14.04 12.78
CA SER A 96 -13.73 -15.44 12.37
C SER A 96 -13.20 -15.56 10.94
N ASN A 97 -12.46 -16.63 10.63
CA ASN A 97 -11.93 -16.84 9.29
C ASN A 97 -13.03 -16.78 8.22
N LYS A 98 -14.20 -17.42 8.48
CA LYS A 98 -15.33 -17.41 7.55
C LYS A 98 -15.87 -15.99 7.30
N SER A 99 -16.10 -15.23 8.36
CA SER A 99 -16.61 -13.84 8.25
C SER A 99 -15.60 -12.92 7.58
N TYR A 100 -14.31 -13.10 7.87
CA TYR A 100 -13.24 -12.31 7.27
C TYR A 100 -13.11 -12.53 5.75
N LEU A 101 -13.15 -13.81 5.32
CA LEU A 101 -13.14 -14.16 3.90
C LEU A 101 -14.40 -13.70 3.18
N ARG A 102 -15.56 -13.75 3.85
CA ARG A 102 -16.81 -13.20 3.30
C ARG A 102 -16.68 -11.69 3.08
N SER A 103 -16.19 -10.93 4.06
CA SER A 103 -15.97 -9.50 3.94
C SER A 103 -15.03 -9.13 2.78
N TYR A 104 -13.98 -9.94 2.54
CA TYR A 104 -13.13 -9.78 1.36
C TYR A 104 -13.93 -9.96 0.06
N LEU A 105 -14.78 -11.01 -0.04
CA LEU A 105 -15.57 -11.29 -1.25
C LEU A 105 -16.66 -10.24 -1.50
N GLU A 106 -17.36 -9.81 -0.45
CA GLU A 106 -18.35 -8.72 -0.54
C GLU A 106 -17.70 -7.41 -1.06
N CYS A 107 -16.50 -7.10 -0.62
CA CYS A 107 -15.74 -5.96 -1.14
C CYS A 107 -15.37 -6.13 -2.64
N GLU A 108 -15.08 -7.36 -3.11
CA GLU A 108 -14.88 -7.62 -4.53
C GLU A 108 -16.16 -7.43 -5.36
N GLU A 109 -17.35 -7.65 -4.78
CA GLU A 109 -18.62 -7.36 -5.45
C GLU A 109 -18.80 -5.84 -5.73
N GLU A 110 -18.35 -5.01 -4.81
CA GLU A 110 -18.40 -3.53 -4.96
C GLU A 110 -17.30 -2.98 -5.87
N LEU A 111 -16.09 -3.53 -5.75
CA LEU A 111 -14.93 -3.02 -6.49
C LEU A 111 -14.70 -3.73 -7.83
N GLY A 112 -15.35 -4.87 -8.09
CA GLY A 112 -14.88 -5.83 -9.08
C GLY A 112 -13.64 -6.59 -8.59
N VAL A 113 -13.21 -7.60 -9.35
CA VAL A 113 -12.04 -8.41 -9.00
C VAL A 113 -10.79 -7.55 -8.89
N THR A 114 -10.10 -7.63 -7.76
CA THR A 114 -8.88 -6.87 -7.47
C THR A 114 -7.67 -7.81 -7.33
N SER A 115 -6.51 -7.38 -7.79
CA SER A 115 -5.27 -8.17 -7.72
C SER A 115 -4.63 -8.13 -6.34
N ARG A 116 -5.03 -7.17 -5.47
CA ARG A 116 -4.42 -6.91 -4.17
C ARG A 116 -5.42 -6.71 -3.06
N PHE A 117 -4.96 -7.08 -1.87
CA PHE A 117 -5.68 -6.92 -0.61
C PHE A 117 -4.74 -6.41 0.46
N ARG A 118 -5.16 -5.39 1.21
CA ARG A 118 -4.49 -4.98 2.44
C ARG A 118 -5.39 -5.27 3.63
N PRO A 119 -4.91 -6.06 4.62
CA PRO A 119 -5.68 -6.31 5.84
C PRO A 119 -5.85 -5.02 6.66
N PRO A 120 -7.07 -4.66 7.08
CA PRO A 120 -7.27 -3.56 8.01
C PRO A 120 -6.38 -3.66 9.25
N TYR A 121 -5.78 -2.54 9.67
CA TYR A 121 -4.82 -2.47 10.78
C TYR A 121 -3.55 -3.31 10.59
N GLY A 122 -3.31 -3.91 9.42
CA GLY A 122 -2.28 -4.92 9.21
C GLY A 122 -2.52 -6.23 9.95
N ARG A 123 -3.76 -6.48 10.39
CA ARG A 123 -4.12 -7.62 11.23
C ARG A 123 -4.78 -8.72 10.41
N ILE A 124 -4.01 -9.77 10.16
CA ILE A 124 -4.45 -10.97 9.45
C ILE A 124 -3.88 -12.22 10.14
N THR A 125 -4.65 -13.29 10.25
CA THR A 125 -4.16 -14.57 10.77
C THR A 125 -3.46 -15.37 9.67
N PRO A 126 -2.55 -16.31 10.00
CA PRO A 126 -1.91 -17.16 9.00
C PRO A 126 -2.90 -17.96 8.12
N ASN A 127 -4.02 -18.41 8.71
CA ASN A 127 -5.06 -19.15 7.97
C ASN A 127 -5.80 -18.24 6.98
N GLN A 128 -6.14 -17.02 7.36
CA GLN A 128 -6.76 -16.03 6.48
C GLN A 128 -5.80 -15.65 5.35
N ALA A 129 -4.52 -15.37 5.67
CA ALA A 129 -3.50 -15.03 4.67
C ALA A 129 -3.30 -16.17 3.66
N ARG A 130 -3.24 -17.42 4.12
CA ARG A 130 -3.12 -18.60 3.25
C ARG A 130 -4.32 -18.73 2.31
N ALA A 131 -5.54 -18.58 2.83
CA ALA A 131 -6.75 -18.67 2.04
C ALA A 131 -6.83 -17.57 0.96
N LEU A 132 -6.44 -16.35 1.30
CA LEU A 132 -6.43 -15.22 0.36
C LEU A 132 -5.29 -15.27 -0.65
N SER A 133 -4.14 -15.86 -0.33
CA SER A 133 -2.96 -15.89 -1.21
C SER A 133 -3.16 -16.61 -2.54
N THR A 134 -4.19 -17.44 -2.67
CA THR A 134 -4.58 -18.10 -3.93
C THR A 134 -5.38 -17.20 -4.87
N ARG A 135 -5.95 -16.10 -4.36
CA ARG A 135 -6.82 -15.18 -5.11
C ARG A 135 -6.18 -13.81 -5.32
N THR A 136 -5.47 -13.32 -4.32
CA THR A 136 -4.97 -11.95 -4.29
C THR A 136 -3.58 -11.88 -3.67
N GLN A 137 -2.87 -10.79 -3.92
CA GLN A 137 -1.62 -10.49 -3.23
C GLN A 137 -1.90 -9.70 -1.95
N VAL A 138 -1.53 -10.26 -0.81
CA VAL A 138 -1.58 -9.52 0.45
C VAL A 138 -0.45 -8.51 0.49
N VAL A 139 -0.79 -7.24 0.71
CA VAL A 139 0.16 -6.11 0.72
C VAL A 139 0.14 -5.44 2.09
N MET A 140 1.31 -5.29 2.68
CA MET A 140 1.55 -4.51 3.89
C MET A 140 2.26 -3.19 3.52
N TRP A 141 3.19 -2.72 4.36
CA TRP A 141 3.93 -1.48 4.15
C TRP A 141 5.34 -1.53 4.73
N ASP A 142 6.21 -0.71 4.16
CA ASP A 142 7.54 -0.43 4.69
C ASP A 142 7.53 0.85 5.55
N VAL A 143 6.74 1.85 5.14
CA VAL A 143 6.63 3.15 5.80
C VAL A 143 5.18 3.52 6.06
N LEU A 144 4.87 3.84 7.32
CA LEU A 144 3.56 4.33 7.74
C LEU A 144 3.65 5.83 8.04
N SER A 145 2.84 6.66 7.39
CA SER A 145 2.85 8.13 7.57
C SER A 145 2.54 8.54 9.02
N GLY A 146 1.61 7.81 9.64
CA GLY A 146 1.09 8.12 10.96
C GLY A 146 0.02 9.20 10.97
N ASP A 147 -0.55 9.52 9.84
CA ASP A 147 -1.61 10.51 9.66
C ASP A 147 -2.91 10.17 10.41
N PHE A 148 -3.16 8.90 10.72
CA PHE A 148 -4.27 8.43 11.56
C PHE A 148 -4.08 8.72 13.07
N ASP A 149 -2.86 9.02 13.52
CA ASP A 149 -2.54 9.25 14.93
C ASP A 149 -2.80 10.70 15.30
N ARG A 150 -3.87 10.93 16.08
CA ARG A 150 -4.30 12.29 16.52
C ARG A 150 -3.30 13.01 17.43
N SER A 151 -2.36 12.29 18.04
CA SER A 151 -1.30 12.88 18.88
C SER A 151 -0.17 13.51 18.06
N ARG A 152 -0.14 13.29 16.75
CA ARG A 152 0.90 13.79 15.84
C ARG A 152 0.44 15.01 15.08
N SER A 153 1.39 15.88 14.75
CA SER A 153 1.21 16.94 13.76
C SER A 153 1.50 16.44 12.33
N GLY A 154 1.05 17.17 11.31
CA GLY A 154 1.42 16.90 9.93
C GLY A 154 2.94 16.99 9.70
N GLY A 155 3.61 17.93 10.42
CA GLY A 155 5.06 18.05 10.39
C GLY A 155 5.80 16.83 10.97
N ASP A 156 5.27 16.19 12.01
CA ASP A 156 5.85 14.97 12.56
C ASP A 156 5.66 13.79 11.61
N CYS A 157 4.53 13.74 10.91
CA CYS A 157 4.29 12.77 9.85
C CYS A 157 5.31 12.94 8.72
N LEU A 158 5.48 14.18 8.23
CA LEU A 158 6.45 14.50 7.17
C LEU A 158 7.88 14.13 7.56
N LYS A 159 8.35 14.52 8.75
CA LYS A 159 9.69 14.17 9.25
C LYS A 159 9.91 12.65 9.29
N SER A 160 8.90 11.89 9.70
CA SER A 160 8.97 10.43 9.74
C SER A 160 9.05 9.83 8.34
N LEU A 161 8.24 10.33 7.40
CA LEU A 161 8.25 9.92 5.99
C LEU A 161 9.63 10.15 5.37
N GLN A 162 10.17 11.36 5.49
CA GLN A 162 11.50 11.72 4.96
C GLN A 162 12.61 10.83 5.53
N LYS A 163 12.57 10.55 6.83
CA LYS A 163 13.59 9.71 7.51
C LYS A 163 13.54 8.25 7.10
N LEU A 164 12.35 7.70 6.84
CA LEU A 164 12.14 6.26 6.68
C LEU A 164 12.09 5.81 5.23
N THR A 165 11.76 6.71 4.30
CA THR A 165 11.62 6.39 2.88
C THR A 165 12.95 5.97 2.26
N ARG A 166 12.88 4.95 1.42
CA ARG A 166 14.00 4.40 0.63
C ARG A 166 13.46 3.80 -0.66
N PRO A 167 14.29 3.52 -1.65
CA PRO A 167 13.86 2.86 -2.88
C PRO A 167 13.08 1.57 -2.61
N GLY A 168 11.95 1.41 -3.28
CA GLY A 168 11.03 0.29 -3.12
C GLY A 168 10.06 0.42 -1.94
N SER A 169 10.09 1.49 -1.15
CA SER A 169 9.17 1.68 -0.02
C SER A 169 7.72 1.72 -0.47
N ILE A 170 6.88 0.92 0.18
CA ILE A 170 5.41 1.04 0.14
C ILE A 170 5.02 1.95 1.30
N VAL A 171 4.46 3.11 0.97
CA VAL A 171 4.13 4.17 1.92
C VAL A 171 2.63 4.24 2.09
N VAL A 172 2.14 4.26 3.33
CA VAL A 172 0.71 4.32 3.65
C VAL A 172 0.32 5.69 4.16
N PHE A 173 -0.69 6.25 3.51
CA PHE A 173 -1.55 7.33 3.97
C PHE A 173 -2.99 6.84 4.09
N HIS A 174 -3.87 7.64 4.70
CA HIS A 174 -5.29 7.32 4.82
C HIS A 174 -6.12 8.50 4.30
N ASP A 175 -6.96 8.26 3.29
CA ASP A 175 -7.90 9.27 2.78
C ASP A 175 -9.23 9.21 3.56
N SER A 176 -9.12 9.40 4.87
CA SER A 176 -10.22 9.33 5.83
C SER A 176 -10.30 10.60 6.68
N GLU A 177 -11.50 10.93 7.19
CA GLU A 177 -11.75 12.12 8.00
C GLU A 177 -10.80 12.20 9.22
N LYS A 178 -10.51 11.06 9.84
CA LYS A 178 -9.60 10.99 10.99
C LYS A 178 -8.18 11.43 10.62
N ALA A 179 -7.71 11.10 9.43
CA ALA A 179 -6.36 11.42 8.96
C ALA A 179 -6.26 12.81 8.34
N ALA A 180 -7.37 13.41 7.91
CA ALA A 180 -7.43 14.63 7.11
C ALA A 180 -6.46 15.75 7.57
N PRO A 181 -6.43 16.19 8.86
CA PRO A 181 -5.58 17.31 9.25
C PRO A 181 -4.08 17.07 9.03
N ARG A 182 -3.64 15.81 9.09
CA ARG A 182 -2.22 15.44 8.87
C ARG A 182 -1.96 15.10 7.40
N LEU A 183 -2.89 14.44 6.73
CA LEU A 183 -2.82 14.15 5.30
C LEU A 183 -2.71 15.44 4.48
N LEU A 184 -3.61 16.41 4.71
CA LEU A 184 -3.66 17.68 3.98
C LEU A 184 -2.37 18.49 4.08
N TYR A 185 -1.64 18.35 5.19
CA TYR A 185 -0.33 18.99 5.36
C TYR A 185 0.81 18.13 4.80
N ALA A 186 0.86 16.85 5.19
CA ALA A 186 2.04 16.02 4.96
C ALA A 186 2.16 15.56 3.50
N LEU A 187 1.05 15.27 2.79
CA LEU A 187 1.11 14.74 1.44
C LEU A 187 1.74 15.71 0.44
N PRO A 188 1.30 16.97 0.29
CA PRO A 188 1.90 17.90 -0.67
C PRO A 188 3.39 18.14 -0.40
N GLU A 189 3.77 18.32 0.86
CA GLU A 189 5.17 18.55 1.25
C GLU A 189 6.03 17.30 1.01
N TYR A 190 5.46 16.12 1.21
CA TYR A 190 6.15 14.87 0.94
C TYR A 190 6.34 14.64 -0.57
N LEU A 191 5.36 14.95 -1.41
CA LEU A 191 5.47 14.87 -2.87
C LEU A 191 6.56 15.81 -3.40
N LYS A 192 6.63 17.05 -2.90
CA LYS A 192 7.70 18.01 -3.21
C LYS A 192 9.08 17.46 -2.83
N TRP A 193 9.18 16.89 -1.62
CA TRP A 193 10.42 16.29 -1.14
C TRP A 193 10.84 15.08 -1.98
N LEU A 194 9.94 14.17 -2.31
CA LEU A 194 10.22 13.02 -3.17
C LEU A 194 10.80 13.46 -4.52
N LYS A 195 10.19 14.46 -5.15
CA LYS A 195 10.68 15.04 -6.41
C LYS A 195 12.06 15.63 -6.26
N LYS A 196 12.32 16.39 -5.18
CA LYS A 196 13.63 17.00 -4.89
C LYS A 196 14.73 15.95 -4.71
N GLU A 197 14.43 14.85 -4.02
CA GLU A 197 15.39 13.76 -3.78
C GLU A 197 15.51 12.77 -4.98
N GLY A 198 14.83 13.05 -6.09
CA GLY A 198 14.90 12.24 -7.31
C GLY A 198 14.13 10.92 -7.24
N TYR A 199 13.17 10.81 -6.34
CA TYR A 199 12.27 9.66 -6.32
C TYR A 199 11.20 9.75 -7.40
N THR A 200 10.87 8.60 -7.99
CA THR A 200 9.69 8.43 -8.86
C THR A 200 8.57 7.75 -8.08
N VAL A 201 7.35 8.26 -8.25
CA VAL A 201 6.15 7.71 -7.57
C VAL A 201 5.29 6.97 -8.60
N GLN A 202 4.90 5.75 -8.26
CA GLN A 202 4.06 4.89 -9.11
C GLN A 202 3.06 4.09 -8.27
N ALA A 203 2.02 3.57 -8.93
CA ALA A 203 1.20 2.50 -8.39
C ALA A 203 2.04 1.23 -8.20
N LEU A 204 1.60 0.32 -7.33
CA LEU A 204 2.31 -0.95 -7.12
C LEU A 204 2.44 -1.71 -8.45
N PRO A 205 3.64 -2.25 -8.79
CA PRO A 205 3.88 -2.95 -10.05
C PRO A 205 3.11 -4.27 -10.09
N GLU A 206 2.80 -4.75 -11.26
CA GLU A 206 2.09 -6.03 -11.43
C GLU A 206 2.81 -7.20 -10.72
N LYS A 207 2.03 -8.19 -10.25
CA LYS A 207 2.56 -9.35 -9.49
C LYS A 207 3.66 -10.10 -10.25
N THR A 208 3.56 -10.16 -11.56
CA THR A 208 4.52 -10.84 -12.46
C THR A 208 5.89 -10.16 -12.45
N GLU A 209 5.95 -8.84 -12.42
CA GLU A 209 7.19 -8.07 -12.37
C GLU A 209 7.93 -8.25 -11.05
N ILE A 210 7.18 -8.33 -9.94
CA ILE A 210 7.75 -8.58 -8.61
C ILE A 210 8.40 -9.97 -8.52
N SER A 211 7.80 -10.99 -9.13
CA SER A 211 8.32 -12.36 -9.12
C SER A 211 9.61 -12.52 -9.93
N GLN A 212 9.83 -11.70 -10.95
CA GLN A 212 11.04 -11.71 -11.76
C GLN A 212 12.24 -11.03 -11.09
N SER A 213 11.99 -9.98 -10.30
CA SER A 213 13.03 -9.25 -9.59
C SER A 213 13.62 -10.00 -8.38
N THR A 214 12.95 -11.05 -7.89
CA THR A 214 13.39 -11.87 -6.75
C THR A 214 14.22 -13.09 -7.14
N LYS A 215 14.50 -13.33 -8.43
CA LYS A 215 15.48 -14.34 -8.84
C LYS A 215 16.88 -13.84 -8.50
N TRP A 216 17.34 -14.22 -7.33
CA TRP A 216 18.69 -13.95 -6.85
C TRP A 216 19.71 -14.65 -7.76
N SER A 217 20.60 -13.89 -8.41
CA SER A 217 21.74 -14.40 -9.14
C SER A 217 22.82 -14.85 -8.14
N GLY A 218 22.58 -15.96 -7.49
CA GLY A 218 23.57 -16.64 -6.66
C GLY A 218 24.55 -17.41 -7.53
N GLY A 219 25.55 -16.70 -8.09
CA GLY A 219 26.71 -17.32 -8.72
C GLY A 219 27.59 -18.00 -7.67
N HIS A 220 27.45 -19.28 -7.50
CA HIS A 220 28.48 -20.11 -6.87
C HIS A 220 29.45 -20.59 -7.94
N SER A 221 30.56 -19.90 -8.09
CA SER A 221 31.73 -20.45 -8.73
C SER A 221 32.48 -21.33 -7.71
N SER A 222 32.15 -22.61 -7.67
CA SER A 222 33.02 -23.59 -7.02
C SER A 222 34.12 -23.98 -8.01
N GLN A 223 35.30 -23.39 -7.86
CA GLN A 223 36.52 -23.94 -8.43
C GLN A 223 36.91 -25.18 -7.63
N ALA A 224 36.66 -26.33 -8.22
CA ALA A 224 37.30 -27.58 -7.77
C ALA A 224 38.78 -27.51 -8.17
N LYS A 225 39.66 -27.43 -7.15
CA LYS A 225 41.08 -27.76 -7.33
C LYS A 225 41.24 -29.29 -7.28
N VAL A 226 41.62 -29.84 -8.42
CA VAL A 226 42.19 -31.16 -8.51
C VAL A 226 43.71 -31.01 -8.25
N GLY A 227 44.21 -31.75 -7.34
CA GLY A 227 45.61 -31.95 -7.02
C GLY A 227 45.75 -33.27 -6.29
#